data_0205d001dd384a9bff1acc9b07a096ef
#
_entry.id   0205d001dd384a9bff1acc9b07a096ef
#
_cell.length_a   1.000
_cell.length_b   1.000
_cell.length_c   1.000
_cell.angle_alpha   90.00
_cell.angle_beta   90.00
_cell.angle_gamma   90.00
#
_symmetry.space_group_name_H-M   'P 1'
#
loop_
_entity.id
_entity.type
_entity.pdbx_description
1 polymer ?
#
loop_
_entity_poly.entity_id
_entity_poly.type
_entity_poly.pdbx_seq_one_letter_code
_entity_poly.pdbx_strand_id
1 'polypeptide(L)'
;MSKMIEIERKFVVDIAKFREMENITQPGKKVVQAYLNIDEPEISQVRIVCMNDGIGKVSIKGKKIGFSRPEYEYNIPYDDAKGLIAKIPNRIYKENIHIFYKGREWLVAIFHEENEGLAIAEVELPSEDTEVEIPEWCIKEVTYDDKYYVKSLAKNPYKNWEK
;
A
#
# COMPACT_ATOMS: atom_id res chain seq x y z
N MET A 1 10.43 18.71 8.17
CA MET A 1 9.75 17.63 8.87
C MET A 1 8.27 17.62 8.48
N SER A 2 7.77 16.51 8.11
CA SER A 2 6.35 16.40 7.84
C SER A 2 5.77 15.27 8.68
N LYS A 3 4.76 15.61 9.41
CA LYS A 3 4.00 14.64 10.18
C LYS A 3 2.55 14.76 9.76
N MET A 4 1.95 13.64 9.44
CA MET A 4 0.55 13.59 9.02
C MET A 4 -0.19 12.50 9.77
N ILE A 5 -1.49 12.69 9.92
CA ILE A 5 -2.38 11.62 10.34
C ILE A 5 -2.90 10.96 9.06
N GLU A 6 -2.63 9.69 8.92
CA GLU A 6 -3.13 8.90 7.81
C GLU A 6 -4.49 8.31 8.20
N ILE A 7 -5.50 8.63 7.40
CA ILE A 7 -6.84 8.08 7.55
C ILE A 7 -7.19 7.48 6.21
N GLU A 8 -7.26 6.14 6.15
CA GLU A 8 -7.53 5.49 4.87
C GLU A 8 -8.42 4.27 5.02
N ARG A 9 -9.14 3.96 3.95
CA ARG A 9 -9.92 2.74 3.83
C ARG A 9 -9.32 1.89 2.71
N LYS A 10 -9.42 0.57 2.86
CA LYS A 10 -8.83 -0.41 1.95
C LYS A 10 -9.86 -1.39 1.43
N PHE A 11 -9.73 -1.74 0.15
CA PHE A 11 -10.66 -2.65 -0.51
C PHE A 11 -9.93 -3.62 -1.41
N VAL A 12 -10.39 -4.86 -1.45
CA VAL A 12 -9.93 -5.82 -2.45
C VAL A 12 -10.52 -5.42 -3.80
N VAL A 13 -9.72 -5.53 -4.85
CA VAL A 13 -10.07 -5.10 -6.20
C VAL A 13 -10.22 -6.28 -7.13
N ASP A 14 -11.28 -6.27 -7.94
CA ASP A 14 -11.39 -7.12 -9.13
C ASP A 14 -10.53 -6.50 -10.21
N ILE A 15 -9.37 -7.09 -10.48
CA ILE A 15 -8.35 -6.52 -11.38
C ILE A 15 -8.89 -6.36 -12.80
N ALA A 16 -9.58 -7.37 -13.31
CA ALA A 16 -10.11 -7.32 -14.69
C ALA A 16 -11.15 -6.22 -14.82
N LYS A 17 -12.06 -6.14 -13.88
CA LYS A 17 -13.11 -5.11 -13.85
C LYS A 17 -12.52 -3.71 -13.71
N PHE A 18 -11.51 -3.56 -12.86
CA PHE A 18 -10.80 -2.29 -12.70
C PHE A 18 -10.18 -1.83 -14.01
N ARG A 19 -9.42 -2.71 -14.66
CA ARG A 19 -8.76 -2.37 -15.91
C ARG A 19 -9.75 -1.99 -17.00
N GLU A 20 -10.86 -2.71 -17.08
CA GLU A 20 -11.91 -2.45 -18.09
C GLU A 20 -12.63 -1.13 -17.80
N MET A 21 -13.14 -0.95 -16.59
CA MET A 21 -13.95 0.22 -16.24
C MET A 21 -13.16 1.53 -16.25
N GLU A 22 -11.90 1.47 -15.82
CA GLU A 22 -11.03 2.66 -15.76
C GLU A 22 -10.16 2.79 -17.01
N ASN A 23 -10.34 1.90 -18.00
CA ASN A 23 -9.59 1.92 -19.26
C ASN A 23 -8.07 1.92 -19.03
N ILE A 24 -7.61 1.05 -18.15
CA ILE A 24 -6.19 0.93 -17.80
C ILE A 24 -5.50 0.02 -18.81
N THR A 25 -4.71 0.61 -19.71
CA THR A 25 -4.01 -0.11 -20.77
C THR A 25 -2.50 -0.19 -20.55
N GLN A 26 -1.98 0.57 -19.59
CA GLN A 26 -0.55 0.61 -19.31
C GLN A 26 -0.27 0.09 -17.91
N PRO A 27 0.94 -0.46 -17.67
CA PRO A 27 1.33 -0.85 -16.31
C PRO A 27 1.46 0.38 -15.42
N GLY A 28 1.25 0.17 -14.13
CA GLY A 28 1.45 1.22 -13.14
C GLY A 28 2.92 1.44 -12.82
N LYS A 29 3.17 2.34 -11.90
CA LYS A 29 4.52 2.61 -11.39
C LYS A 29 4.98 1.40 -10.58
N LYS A 30 6.12 0.82 -10.96
CA LYS A 30 6.70 -0.33 -10.25
C LYS A 30 7.29 0.12 -8.92
N VAL A 31 6.94 -0.60 -7.87
CA VAL A 31 7.37 -0.32 -6.50
C VAL A 31 7.90 -1.59 -5.89
N VAL A 32 9.05 -1.49 -5.22
CA VAL A 32 9.59 -2.55 -4.38
C VAL A 32 9.72 -1.98 -2.98
N GLN A 33 9.21 -2.71 -1.99
CA GLN A 33 9.31 -2.25 -0.61
C GLN A 33 9.61 -3.41 0.34
N ALA A 34 10.26 -3.07 1.45
CA ALA A 34 10.64 -4.03 2.47
C ALA A 34 10.39 -3.41 3.85
N TYR A 35 10.17 -4.27 4.82
CA TYR A 35 9.80 -3.84 6.18
C TYR A 35 10.88 -4.26 7.16
N LEU A 36 11.30 -3.29 7.99
CA LEU A 36 12.19 -3.57 9.10
C LEU A 36 11.40 -4.16 10.27
N ASN A 37 12.01 -5.10 10.97
CA ASN A 37 11.42 -5.64 12.19
C ASN A 37 11.58 -4.60 13.30
N ILE A 38 10.46 -4.22 13.91
CA ILE A 38 10.41 -3.22 14.96
C ILE A 38 9.79 -3.82 16.20
N ASP A 39 10.42 -3.59 17.33
CA ASP A 39 9.95 -4.05 18.64
C ASP A 39 9.64 -2.86 19.54
N GLU A 40 8.90 -1.91 19.00
CA GLU A 40 8.48 -0.71 19.72
C GLU A 40 6.96 -0.65 19.69
N PRO A 41 6.27 -0.61 20.84
CA PRO A 41 4.81 -0.66 20.85
C PRO A 41 4.11 0.48 20.12
N GLU A 42 4.73 1.66 20.09
CA GLU A 42 4.11 2.84 19.47
C GLU A 42 4.44 3.00 17.99
N ILE A 43 5.32 2.15 17.45
CA ILE A 43 5.67 2.14 16.03
C ILE A 43 5.14 0.87 15.38
N SER A 44 4.20 1.02 14.47
CA SER A 44 3.59 -0.15 13.82
C SER A 44 4.41 -0.69 12.67
N GLN A 45 5.14 0.17 11.98
CA GLN A 45 6.00 -0.29 10.88
C GLN A 45 7.03 0.76 10.47
N VAL A 46 8.15 0.26 9.96
CA VAL A 46 9.14 1.05 9.24
C VAL A 46 9.38 0.34 7.92
N ARG A 47 9.19 1.05 6.81
CA ARG A 47 9.40 0.48 5.49
C ARG A 47 10.37 1.31 4.66
N ILE A 48 11.09 0.63 3.79
CA ILE A 48 11.95 1.24 2.78
C ILE A 48 11.28 0.99 1.43
N VAL A 49 11.21 2.00 0.59
CA VAL A 49 10.51 1.94 -0.69
C VAL A 49 11.42 2.42 -1.82
N CYS A 50 11.43 1.70 -2.92
CA CYS A 50 12.02 2.11 -4.19
C CYS A 50 10.96 2.12 -5.27
N MET A 51 10.96 3.15 -6.11
CA MET A 51 10.07 3.26 -7.25
C MET A 51 10.89 3.34 -8.54
N ASN A 52 10.33 2.83 -9.63
CA ASN A 52 11.06 2.78 -10.92
C ASN A 52 11.30 4.14 -11.57
N ASP A 53 10.79 5.23 -10.98
CA ASP A 53 11.09 6.60 -11.40
C ASP A 53 12.31 7.20 -10.68
N GLY A 54 13.04 6.40 -9.91
CA GLY A 54 14.24 6.84 -9.21
C GLY A 54 13.99 7.43 -7.83
N ILE A 55 12.80 7.24 -7.28
CA ILE A 55 12.46 7.75 -5.95
C ILE A 55 12.72 6.67 -4.90
N GLY A 56 13.41 7.05 -3.83
CA GLY A 56 13.59 6.24 -2.63
C GLY A 56 12.95 6.93 -1.44
N LYS A 57 12.32 6.15 -0.54
CA LYS A 57 11.68 6.69 0.66
C LYS A 57 11.86 5.78 1.85
N VAL A 58 11.84 6.38 3.04
CA VAL A 58 11.61 5.69 4.29
C VAL A 58 10.28 6.19 4.86
N SER A 59 9.46 5.26 5.33
CA SER A 59 8.16 5.59 5.91
C SER A 59 8.04 4.91 7.27
N ILE A 60 7.69 5.70 8.27
CA ILE A 60 7.53 5.24 9.65
C ILE A 60 6.09 5.52 10.04
N LYS A 61 5.35 4.48 10.41
CA LYS A 61 3.95 4.63 10.81
C LYS A 61 3.80 4.26 12.28
N GLY A 62 3.05 5.09 12.99
CA GLY A 62 2.76 4.87 14.38
C GLY A 62 1.61 3.88 14.59
N LYS A 63 1.25 3.69 15.84
CA LYS A 63 0.18 2.79 16.24
C LYS A 63 -1.15 3.24 15.66
N LYS A 64 -1.90 2.29 15.11
CA LYS A 64 -3.22 2.54 14.51
C LYS A 64 -4.29 2.65 15.59
N ILE A 65 -5.16 3.65 15.47
CA ILE A 65 -6.34 3.85 16.31
C ILE A 65 -7.51 4.02 15.35
N GLY A 66 -8.46 3.07 15.38
CA GLY A 66 -9.48 3.01 14.34
C GLY A 66 -8.82 2.72 13.00
N PHE A 67 -9.04 3.56 11.99
CA PHE A 67 -8.29 3.48 10.74
C PHE A 67 -7.40 4.70 10.52
N SER A 68 -6.98 5.33 11.62
CA SER A 68 -6.07 6.49 11.64
C SER A 68 -4.76 6.12 12.31
N ARG A 69 -3.66 6.68 11.82
CA ARG A 69 -2.36 6.56 12.47
C ARG A 69 -1.42 7.67 12.03
N PRO A 70 -0.46 8.06 12.87
CA PRO A 70 0.57 9.00 12.44
C PRO A 70 1.48 8.37 11.41
N GLU A 71 1.91 9.18 10.45
CA GLU A 71 2.85 8.76 9.43
C GLU A 71 3.94 9.81 9.27
N TYR A 72 5.17 9.34 9.20
CA TYR A 72 6.36 10.16 8.94
C TYR A 72 7.04 9.60 7.70
N GLU A 73 7.16 10.40 6.65
CA GLU A 73 7.70 9.93 5.39
C GLU A 73 8.77 10.88 4.89
N TYR A 74 9.90 10.34 4.47
CA TYR A 74 11.05 11.12 4.03
C TYR A 74 11.63 10.50 2.77
N ASN A 75 12.06 11.37 1.84
CA ASN A 75 12.83 10.92 0.69
C ASN A 75 14.25 10.61 1.15
N ILE A 76 14.81 9.54 0.60
CA ILE A 76 16.21 9.15 0.80
C ILE A 76 16.83 8.92 -0.59
N PRO A 77 18.16 8.92 -0.72
CA PRO A 77 18.79 8.60 -1.99
C PRO A 77 18.33 7.24 -2.52
N TYR A 78 18.01 7.19 -3.80
CA TYR A 78 17.51 5.97 -4.43
C TYR A 78 18.46 4.78 -4.25
N ASP A 79 19.77 5.02 -4.42
CA ASP A 79 20.75 3.95 -4.26
C ASP A 79 20.83 3.44 -2.82
N ASP A 80 20.61 4.32 -1.84
CA ASP A 80 20.53 3.90 -0.43
C ASP A 80 19.32 3.03 -0.19
N ALA A 81 18.17 3.42 -0.72
CA ALA A 81 16.94 2.62 -0.60
C ALA A 81 17.13 1.24 -1.24
N LYS A 82 17.71 1.16 -2.43
CA LYS A 82 18.02 -0.11 -3.10
C LYS A 82 18.96 -0.97 -2.26
N GLY A 83 19.99 -0.37 -1.70
CA GLY A 83 20.96 -1.09 -0.87
C GLY A 83 20.33 -1.65 0.39
N LEU A 84 19.44 -0.88 1.03
CA LEU A 84 18.72 -1.32 2.21
C LEU A 84 17.76 -2.46 1.90
N ILE A 85 16.97 -2.33 0.83
CA ILE A 85 16.01 -3.37 0.42
C ILE A 85 16.73 -4.68 0.10
N ALA A 86 17.91 -4.60 -0.52
CA ALA A 86 18.70 -5.80 -0.83
C ALA A 86 19.11 -6.60 0.41
N LYS A 87 19.14 -5.97 1.59
CA LYS A 87 19.53 -6.60 2.84
C LYS A 87 18.34 -7.13 3.65
N ILE A 88 17.13 -6.83 3.22
CA ILE A 88 15.92 -7.19 3.94
C ILE A 88 15.20 -8.31 3.19
N PRO A 89 14.93 -9.45 3.82
CA PRO A 89 14.12 -10.50 3.20
C PRO A 89 12.64 -10.11 3.15
N ASN A 90 11.82 -10.90 2.48
CA ASN A 90 10.36 -10.70 2.43
C ASN A 90 9.97 -9.35 1.82
N ARG A 91 10.38 -9.16 0.58
CA ARG A 91 10.07 -7.96 -0.18
C ARG A 91 8.70 -8.03 -0.80
N ILE A 92 8.11 -6.86 -1.01
CA ILE A 92 6.83 -6.72 -1.73
C ILE A 92 7.12 -6.09 -3.09
N TYR A 93 6.59 -6.71 -4.13
CA TYR A 93 6.65 -6.20 -5.50
C TYR A 93 5.24 -5.87 -5.95
N LYS A 94 5.03 -4.65 -6.41
CA LYS A 94 3.70 -4.21 -6.86
C LYS A 94 3.83 -3.12 -7.90
N GLU A 95 2.73 -2.85 -8.59
CA GLU A 95 2.59 -1.66 -9.41
C GLU A 95 1.48 -0.80 -8.82
N ASN A 96 1.72 0.50 -8.76
CA ASN A 96 0.77 1.48 -8.23
C ASN A 96 0.14 2.25 -9.38
N ILE A 97 -1.19 2.34 -9.35
CA ILE A 97 -1.97 3.09 -10.33
C ILE A 97 -2.83 4.09 -9.55
N HIS A 98 -2.64 5.38 -9.86
CA HIS A 98 -3.46 6.44 -9.27
C HIS A 98 -4.59 6.77 -10.24
N ILE A 99 -5.81 6.85 -9.73
CA ILE A 99 -6.97 7.28 -10.51
C ILE A 99 -7.82 8.23 -9.69
N PHE A 100 -8.59 9.07 -10.38
CA PHE A 100 -9.64 9.87 -9.75
C PHE A 100 -10.99 9.21 -10.01
N TYR A 101 -11.74 9.02 -8.94
CA TYR A 101 -13.10 8.49 -9.03
C TYR A 101 -14.01 9.33 -8.16
N LYS A 102 -15.00 9.97 -8.80
CA LYS A 102 -15.97 10.80 -8.11
C LYS A 102 -15.31 11.87 -7.22
N GLY A 103 -14.29 12.53 -7.77
CA GLY A 103 -13.60 13.62 -7.10
C GLY A 103 -12.59 13.24 -6.03
N ARG A 104 -12.29 11.95 -5.87
CA ARG A 104 -11.32 11.47 -4.91
C ARG A 104 -10.24 10.66 -5.59
N GLU A 105 -9.00 10.83 -5.14
CA GLU A 105 -7.89 10.03 -5.62
C GLU A 105 -7.88 8.68 -4.93
N TRP A 106 -7.75 7.61 -5.74
CA TRP A 106 -7.58 6.25 -5.29
C TRP A 106 -6.24 5.73 -5.74
N LEU A 107 -5.57 5.00 -4.87
CA LEU A 107 -4.36 4.27 -5.21
C LEU A 107 -4.69 2.79 -5.31
N VAL A 108 -4.51 2.22 -6.48
CA VAL A 108 -4.70 0.78 -6.69
C VAL A 108 -3.33 0.13 -6.82
N ALA A 109 -3.02 -0.77 -5.88
CA ALA A 109 -1.80 -1.56 -5.89
C ALA A 109 -2.12 -2.95 -6.43
N ILE A 110 -1.50 -3.31 -7.55
CA ILE A 110 -1.59 -4.65 -8.12
C ILE A 110 -0.31 -5.36 -7.76
N PHE A 111 -0.42 -6.44 -6.99
CA PHE A 111 0.73 -7.15 -6.44
C PHE A 111 1.26 -8.18 -7.43
N HIS A 112 2.55 -8.46 -7.30
CA HIS A 112 3.27 -9.42 -8.16
C HIS A 112 4.06 -10.40 -7.30
N GLU A 113 4.77 -11.33 -7.96
CA GLU A 113 5.62 -12.34 -7.34
C GLU A 113 4.81 -13.19 -6.34
N GLU A 114 5.20 -13.20 -5.09
CA GLU A 114 4.57 -14.02 -4.06
C GLU A 114 3.10 -13.65 -3.80
N ASN A 115 2.67 -12.47 -4.23
CA ASN A 115 1.33 -11.94 -4.01
C ASN A 115 0.53 -11.80 -5.30
N GLU A 116 0.94 -12.46 -6.36
CA GLU A 116 0.28 -12.42 -7.67
C GLU A 116 -1.20 -12.77 -7.55
N GLY A 117 -2.04 -12.00 -8.24
CA GLY A 117 -3.49 -12.19 -8.24
C GLY A 117 -4.24 -11.30 -7.25
N LEU A 118 -3.53 -10.65 -6.35
CA LEU A 118 -4.12 -9.75 -5.36
C LEU A 118 -3.98 -8.29 -5.81
N ALA A 119 -5.02 -7.51 -5.63
CA ALA A 119 -4.95 -6.05 -5.77
C ALA A 119 -5.75 -5.40 -4.64
N ILE A 120 -5.20 -4.31 -4.11
CA ILE A 120 -5.80 -3.55 -3.00
C ILE A 120 -5.91 -2.09 -3.43
N ALA A 121 -7.09 -1.52 -3.25
CA ALA A 121 -7.33 -0.09 -3.45
C ALA A 121 -7.35 0.62 -2.10
N GLU A 122 -6.74 1.78 -2.06
CA GLU A 122 -6.72 2.63 -0.88
C GLU A 122 -7.27 4.00 -1.24
N VAL A 123 -8.08 4.56 -0.35
CA VAL A 123 -8.55 5.94 -0.44
C VAL A 123 -8.24 6.63 0.88
N GLU A 124 -7.53 7.76 0.80
CA GLU A 124 -7.26 8.59 1.97
C GLU A 124 -8.39 9.57 2.18
N LEU A 125 -8.77 9.79 3.42
CA LEU A 125 -9.89 10.63 3.80
C LEU A 125 -9.43 11.73 4.75
N PRO A 126 -10.05 12.93 4.68
CA PRO A 126 -9.71 14.02 5.59
C PRO A 126 -10.17 13.76 7.04
N SER A 127 -11.17 12.89 7.23
CA SER A 127 -11.64 12.51 8.56
C SER A 127 -12.28 11.14 8.52
N GLU A 128 -12.43 10.49 9.67
CA GLU A 128 -13.05 9.17 9.76
C GLU A 128 -14.54 9.19 9.40
N ASP A 129 -15.18 10.37 9.47
CA ASP A 129 -16.60 10.55 9.16
C ASP A 129 -16.86 10.86 7.68
N THR A 130 -15.81 10.96 6.86
CA THR A 130 -15.96 11.32 5.46
C THR A 130 -16.68 10.22 4.69
N GLU A 131 -17.74 10.60 3.98
CA GLU A 131 -18.43 9.68 3.08
C GLU A 131 -17.65 9.59 1.76
N VAL A 132 -17.59 8.39 1.20
CA VAL A 132 -16.92 8.14 -0.07
C VAL A 132 -17.73 7.16 -0.90
N GLU A 133 -17.87 7.45 -2.20
CA GLU A 133 -18.48 6.51 -3.12
C GLU A 133 -17.48 5.41 -3.45
N ILE A 134 -17.92 4.16 -3.31
CA ILE A 134 -17.06 3.00 -3.53
C ILE A 134 -17.19 2.55 -4.98
N PRO A 135 -16.09 2.51 -5.74
CA PRO A 135 -16.14 2.02 -7.13
C PRO A 135 -16.62 0.56 -7.22
N GLU A 136 -17.28 0.23 -8.33
CA GLU A 136 -17.79 -1.14 -8.53
C GLU A 136 -16.71 -2.20 -8.60
N TRP A 137 -15.48 -1.83 -8.95
CA TRP A 137 -14.35 -2.76 -8.99
C TRP A 137 -13.78 -3.06 -7.59
N CYS A 138 -14.22 -2.36 -6.56
CA CYS A 138 -13.96 -2.73 -5.17
C CYS A 138 -14.98 -3.78 -4.74
N ILE A 139 -14.51 -4.98 -4.37
CA ILE A 139 -15.41 -6.11 -4.10
C ILE A 139 -15.54 -6.46 -2.64
N LYS A 140 -14.65 -5.95 -1.78
CA LYS A 140 -14.70 -6.25 -0.34
C LYS A 140 -13.88 -5.22 0.41
N GLU A 141 -14.45 -4.63 1.46
CA GLU A 141 -13.68 -3.76 2.35
C GLU A 141 -12.84 -4.60 3.31
N VAL A 142 -11.55 -4.25 3.42
CA VAL A 142 -10.59 -4.95 4.27
C VAL A 142 -9.82 -4.00 5.17
N THR A 143 -10.38 -2.84 5.45
CA THR A 143 -9.75 -1.78 6.25
C THR A 143 -9.24 -2.29 7.61
N TYR A 144 -9.96 -3.20 8.24
CA TYR A 144 -9.62 -3.73 9.56
C TYR A 144 -9.11 -5.18 9.52
N ASP A 145 -8.86 -5.72 8.34
CA ASP A 145 -8.37 -7.09 8.23
C ASP A 145 -6.85 -7.09 8.05
N ASP A 146 -6.13 -7.37 9.13
CA ASP A 146 -4.67 -7.32 9.18
C ASP A 146 -3.98 -8.16 8.11
N LYS A 147 -4.62 -9.23 7.69
CA LYS A 147 -4.06 -10.15 6.70
C LYS A 147 -3.79 -9.46 5.36
N TYR A 148 -4.55 -8.41 5.03
CA TYR A 148 -4.40 -7.65 3.79
C TYR A 148 -3.44 -6.48 3.90
N TYR A 149 -2.88 -6.20 5.07
CA TYR A 149 -1.88 -5.15 5.22
C TYR A 149 -0.59 -5.58 4.52
N VAL A 150 0.05 -4.64 3.83
CA VAL A 150 1.24 -4.95 3.04
C VAL A 150 2.36 -5.53 3.90
N LYS A 151 2.52 -5.02 5.12
CA LYS A 151 3.47 -5.58 6.08
C LYS A 151 3.19 -7.06 6.37
N SER A 152 1.92 -7.41 6.51
CA SER A 152 1.52 -8.80 6.76
C SER A 152 1.76 -9.68 5.53
N LEU A 153 1.50 -9.13 4.33
CA LEU A 153 1.77 -9.84 3.07
C LEU A 153 3.25 -10.16 2.89
N ALA A 154 4.13 -9.33 3.43
CA ALA A 154 5.57 -9.60 3.37
C ALA A 154 5.94 -10.87 4.15
N LYS A 155 5.20 -11.18 5.21
CA LYS A 155 5.44 -12.36 6.06
C LYS A 155 4.58 -13.56 5.67
N ASN A 156 3.35 -13.33 5.24
CA ASN A 156 2.40 -14.36 4.84
C ASN A 156 1.80 -14.01 3.48
N PRO A 157 2.54 -14.28 2.39
CA PRO A 157 2.11 -13.87 1.07
C PRO A 157 0.84 -14.56 0.59
N TYR A 158 0.15 -13.90 -0.31
CA TYR A 158 -1.14 -14.30 -0.86
C TYR A 158 -1.12 -15.73 -1.44
N LYS A 159 0.00 -16.15 -2.02
CA LYS A 159 0.12 -17.51 -2.57
C LYS A 159 -0.08 -18.60 -1.53
N ASN A 160 0.16 -18.29 -0.27
CA ASN A 160 0.04 -19.26 0.84
C ASN A 160 -1.35 -19.31 1.45
N TRP A 161 -2.24 -18.43 1.01
CA TRP A 161 -3.60 -18.39 1.58
C TRP A 161 -4.46 -19.53 1.03
N GLU A 162 -5.33 -20.04 1.84
CA GLU A 162 -6.37 -20.94 1.39
C GLU A 162 -7.42 -20.14 0.61
N LYS A 163 -7.82 -20.68 -0.55
CA LYS A 163 -8.75 -19.99 -1.45
C LYS A 163 -9.93 -20.88 -1.79
#